data_b5858bc24604d5772b7a8c99caa95c7a
#
_entry.id   b5858bc24604d5772b7a8c99caa95c7a
#
_cell.length_a   1.000
_cell.length_b   1.000
_cell.length_c   1.000
_cell.angle_alpha   90.00
_cell.angle_beta   90.00
_cell.angle_gamma   90.00
#
_symmetry.space_group_name_H-M   'P 1'
#
loop_
_entity.id
_entity.type
_entity.pdbx_description
1 polymer ?
#
loop_
_entity_poly.entity_id
_entity_poly.type
_entity_poly.pdbx_seq_one_letter_code
_entity_poly.pdbx_strand_id
1 'polypeptide(L)'
;MYIRGATPVQRAVSAADLLIAGNVSDDYIRVYKAEVAQAERSIMDMISKAERNDIYYTDIADNISDWMLLHDRITTLEKMYPEGLRGKKDIVIFEARDYSSLKDKAYTRATEALYNEALRITQVSNNDPKNISKALENLKRAKKYSSHLDNEINALGAETAYNAAESFTYTNKPDNLLKASEYYMLANSWIPGYRDASAKGRLTKERAAYLYIEDGYYNLRLKDYTAFRNAKTAFQKAEKIIPGIALKEITEINHLLTVRLAIVKQNNNYNDENMIRKAINSEFVSAKSGPEAIEINFIRGDVNSFFNLIDIRDADLVLMPSDDYGKVNEIYGTVNTENKNIAKTINGVVYTGKIMEQSQLVTVYAQNDFILYDIRTWRKTVLRYFSNETNKLSKNFTMRYYSGDPEAKPIDFNPGFLYESGQYKKFFPELMNEHHSMNLINNYGALSSFGKELCNVIKNMQYIDRR
;
A
#
# COMPACT_ATOMS: atom_id res chain seq x y z
N MET A 1 -5.59 39.47 22.07
CA MET A 1 -5.22 40.08 20.77
C MET A 1 -4.19 39.17 20.10
N TYR A 2 -4.44 38.71 18.89
CA TYR A 2 -3.53 37.81 18.16
C TYR A 2 -2.81 38.58 17.06
N ILE A 3 -1.49 38.76 17.20
CA ILE A 3 -0.65 39.39 16.20
C ILE A 3 -0.03 38.30 15.33
N ARG A 4 -0.15 38.40 14.00
CA ARG A 4 0.38 37.42 13.04
C ARG A 4 1.85 37.72 12.76
N GLY A 5 2.67 36.69 12.65
CA GLY A 5 4.07 36.75 12.24
C GLY A 5 4.96 35.74 12.95
N ALA A 6 5.85 35.07 12.21
CA ALA A 6 6.80 34.09 12.74
C ALA A 6 8.00 34.79 13.41
N THR A 7 8.42 35.96 12.89
CA THR A 7 9.56 36.72 13.39
C THR A 7 9.09 37.94 14.18
N PRO A 8 9.95 38.50 15.09
CA PRO A 8 9.63 39.73 15.79
C PRO A 8 9.34 40.90 14.81
N VAL A 9 10.05 40.99 13.70
CA VAL A 9 9.83 42.02 12.69
C VAL A 9 8.46 41.88 12.04
N GLN A 10 8.04 40.68 11.64
CA GLN A 10 6.74 40.45 11.04
C GLN A 10 5.59 40.74 12.02
N ARG A 11 5.80 40.46 13.32
CA ARG A 11 4.82 40.81 14.35
C ARG A 11 4.72 42.33 14.53
N ALA A 12 5.86 43.02 14.49
CA ALA A 12 5.88 44.48 14.56
C ALA A 12 5.19 45.11 13.34
N VAL A 13 5.39 44.59 12.13
CA VAL A 13 4.67 45.02 10.92
C VAL A 13 3.16 44.81 11.10
N SER A 14 2.74 43.64 11.56
CA SER A 14 1.32 43.37 11.80
C SER A 14 0.70 44.29 12.87
N ALA A 15 1.46 44.64 13.92
CA ALA A 15 1.03 45.58 14.93
C ALA A 15 0.89 47.01 14.37
N ALA A 16 1.84 47.43 13.52
CA ALA A 16 1.77 48.74 12.84
C ALA A 16 0.56 48.81 11.87
N ASP A 17 0.33 47.75 11.09
CA ASP A 17 -0.83 47.67 10.19
C ASP A 17 -2.19 47.81 10.93
N LEU A 18 -2.31 47.27 12.14
CA LEU A 18 -3.52 47.44 12.96
C LEU A 18 -3.69 48.92 13.38
N LEU A 19 -2.62 49.62 13.71
CA LEU A 19 -2.70 51.06 14.05
C LEU A 19 -3.02 51.92 12.79
N ILE A 20 -2.43 51.59 11.64
CA ILE A 20 -2.73 52.24 10.36
C ILE A 20 -4.20 52.04 10.00
N ALA A 21 -4.80 50.86 10.28
CA ALA A 21 -6.20 50.58 10.08
C ALA A 21 -7.15 51.31 11.10
N GLY A 22 -6.62 52.16 11.97
CA GLY A 22 -7.41 52.97 12.92
C GLY A 22 -7.67 52.31 14.27
N ASN A 23 -7.09 51.18 14.58
CA ASN A 23 -7.24 50.51 15.87
C ASN A 23 -6.31 51.15 16.95
N VAL A 24 -6.58 52.40 17.34
CA VAL A 24 -5.74 53.22 18.22
C VAL A 24 -6.24 53.12 19.68
N SER A 25 -6.17 51.98 20.33
CA SER A 25 -6.41 51.82 21.77
C SER A 25 -5.08 51.69 22.53
N ASP A 26 -5.10 51.93 23.87
CA ASP A 26 -3.93 51.83 24.68
C ASP A 26 -3.29 50.43 24.65
N ASP A 27 -4.13 49.40 24.54
CA ASP A 27 -3.65 48.01 24.40
C ASP A 27 -2.93 47.77 23.05
N TYR A 28 -3.47 48.28 21.93
CA TYR A 28 -2.80 48.17 20.63
C TYR A 28 -1.50 48.95 20.60
N ILE A 29 -1.47 50.18 21.16
CA ILE A 29 -0.27 50.99 21.25
C ILE A 29 0.80 50.29 22.10
N ARG A 30 0.41 49.73 23.26
CA ARG A 30 1.34 48.99 24.12
C ARG A 30 1.95 47.77 23.41
N VAL A 31 1.13 46.99 22.71
CA VAL A 31 1.59 45.82 21.97
C VAL A 31 2.50 46.25 20.80
N TYR A 32 2.14 47.28 20.04
CA TYR A 32 2.98 47.81 18.97
C TYR A 32 4.35 48.20 19.50
N LYS A 33 4.43 48.99 20.61
CA LYS A 33 5.69 49.39 21.22
C LYS A 33 6.54 48.18 21.64
N ALA A 34 5.93 47.16 22.20
CA ALA A 34 6.62 45.94 22.63
C ALA A 34 7.22 45.16 21.47
N GLU A 35 6.42 44.96 20.38
CA GLU A 35 6.87 44.21 19.20
C GLU A 35 7.94 44.98 18.40
N VAL A 36 7.81 46.30 18.25
CA VAL A 36 8.83 47.12 17.62
C VAL A 36 10.16 47.10 18.40
N ALA A 37 10.11 47.21 19.72
CA ALA A 37 11.32 47.13 20.56
C ALA A 37 11.99 45.74 20.47
N GLN A 38 11.19 44.66 20.33
CA GLN A 38 11.70 43.31 20.15
C GLN A 38 12.30 43.14 18.73
N ALA A 39 11.64 43.67 17.70
CA ALA A 39 12.15 43.67 16.33
C ALA A 39 13.51 44.40 16.24
N GLU A 40 13.61 45.57 16.85
CA GLU A 40 14.86 46.35 16.90
C GLU A 40 16.03 45.58 17.51
N ARG A 41 15.78 44.95 18.69
CA ARG A 41 16.80 44.11 19.32
C ARG A 41 17.23 42.95 18.41
N SER A 42 16.30 42.30 17.72
CA SER A 42 16.57 41.21 16.78
C SER A 42 17.41 41.71 15.60
N ILE A 43 17.07 42.87 15.01
CA ILE A 43 17.80 43.48 13.91
C ILE A 43 19.23 43.81 14.34
N MET A 44 19.41 44.44 15.51
CA MET A 44 20.75 44.81 16.03
C MET A 44 21.62 43.59 16.30
N ASP A 45 21.04 42.49 16.84
CA ASP A 45 21.76 41.25 17.06
C ASP A 45 22.24 40.63 15.74
N MET A 46 21.39 40.61 14.69
CA MET A 46 21.78 40.13 13.34
C MET A 46 22.91 41.00 12.76
N ILE A 47 22.80 42.31 12.82
CA ILE A 47 23.86 43.23 12.33
C ILE A 47 25.18 42.99 13.08
N SER A 48 25.15 42.90 14.40
CA SER A 48 26.33 42.64 15.23
C SER A 48 26.99 41.28 14.92
N LYS A 49 26.20 40.26 14.62
CA LYS A 49 26.72 38.96 14.19
C LYS A 49 27.38 39.03 12.81
N ALA A 50 26.75 39.72 11.87
CA ALA A 50 27.28 39.88 10.53
C ALA A 50 28.58 40.70 10.49
N GLU A 51 28.76 41.67 11.37
CA GLU A 51 30.03 42.43 11.52
C GLU A 51 31.19 41.53 12.02
N ARG A 52 30.89 40.42 12.70
CA ARG A 52 31.89 39.46 13.16
C ARG A 52 32.21 38.36 12.16
N ASN A 53 31.24 37.98 11.34
CA ASN A 53 31.41 36.92 10.35
C ASN A 53 30.46 37.15 9.15
N ASP A 54 31.03 37.30 7.97
CA ASP A 54 30.32 37.63 6.73
C ASP A 54 29.19 36.61 6.37
N ILE A 55 29.26 35.36 6.79
CA ILE A 55 28.19 34.38 6.53
C ILE A 55 26.85 34.83 7.12
N TYR A 56 26.83 35.58 8.22
CA TYR A 56 25.60 36.09 8.82
C TYR A 56 24.95 37.26 8.02
N TYR A 57 25.62 37.79 6.99
CA TYR A 57 24.96 38.69 6.04
C TYR A 57 23.86 37.98 5.25
N THR A 58 23.87 36.63 5.16
CA THR A 58 22.75 35.86 4.59
C THR A 58 21.47 36.04 5.39
N ASP A 59 21.57 36.13 6.71
CA ASP A 59 20.39 36.30 7.59
C ASP A 59 19.83 37.73 7.41
N ILE A 60 20.70 38.73 7.24
CA ILE A 60 20.26 40.08 6.92
C ILE A 60 19.61 40.10 5.53
N ALA A 61 20.24 39.54 4.52
CA ALA A 61 19.75 39.52 3.14
C ALA A 61 18.37 38.83 3.03
N ASP A 62 18.15 37.77 3.78
CA ASP A 62 16.87 37.05 3.79
C ASP A 62 15.75 37.85 4.51
N ASN A 63 16.08 38.72 5.46
CA ASN A 63 15.12 39.47 6.28
C ASN A 63 15.00 40.97 5.95
N ILE A 64 15.90 41.54 5.16
CA ILE A 64 15.98 42.98 4.92
C ILE A 64 14.69 43.55 4.31
N SER A 65 13.96 42.79 3.52
CA SER A 65 12.68 43.23 2.93
C SER A 65 11.62 43.46 4.02
N ASP A 66 11.57 42.58 5.04
CA ASP A 66 10.67 42.75 6.17
C ASP A 66 11.06 43.96 7.04
N TRP A 67 12.38 44.24 7.16
CA TRP A 67 12.87 45.43 7.86
C TRP A 67 12.49 46.70 7.13
N MET A 68 12.63 46.74 5.81
CA MET A 68 12.19 47.86 4.98
C MET A 68 10.69 48.10 5.07
N LEU A 69 9.91 47.00 5.08
CA LEU A 69 8.43 47.06 5.26
C LEU A 69 8.07 47.65 6.62
N LEU A 70 8.75 47.20 7.71
CA LEU A 70 8.53 47.74 9.04
C LEU A 70 8.85 49.26 9.07
N HIS A 71 9.97 49.67 8.49
CA HIS A 71 10.33 51.08 8.38
C HIS A 71 9.25 51.90 7.62
N ASP A 72 8.75 51.41 6.49
CA ASP A 72 7.68 52.04 5.73
C ASP A 72 6.38 52.18 6.56
N ARG A 73 6.01 51.17 7.31
CA ARG A 73 4.85 51.24 8.23
C ARG A 73 5.02 52.23 9.37
N ILE A 74 6.21 52.30 9.95
CA ILE A 74 6.53 53.32 10.97
C ILE A 74 6.46 54.71 10.37
N THR A 75 7.07 54.96 9.21
CA THR A 75 7.03 56.25 8.49
C THR A 75 5.58 56.63 8.13
N THR A 76 4.76 55.67 7.77
CA THR A 76 3.33 55.88 7.50
C THR A 76 2.57 56.31 8.77
N LEU A 77 2.83 55.66 9.93
CA LEU A 77 2.25 56.07 11.19
C LEU A 77 2.67 57.46 11.62
N GLU A 78 3.95 57.85 11.41
CA GLU A 78 4.43 59.19 11.69
C GLU A 78 3.70 60.27 10.85
N LYS A 79 3.44 59.98 9.57
CA LYS A 79 2.69 60.87 8.69
C LYS A 79 1.22 60.98 9.08
N MET A 80 0.61 59.86 9.49
CA MET A 80 -0.80 59.84 9.90
C MET A 80 -1.04 60.47 11.27
N TYR A 81 -0.10 60.40 12.16
CA TYR A 81 -0.20 60.87 13.55
C TYR A 81 0.98 61.76 13.94
N PRO A 82 1.15 62.97 13.33
CA PRO A 82 2.30 63.85 13.57
C PRO A 82 2.40 64.33 15.04
N GLU A 83 1.28 64.46 15.75
CA GLU A 83 1.25 64.78 17.19
C GLU A 83 1.38 63.56 18.10
N GLY A 84 1.69 62.39 17.53
CA GLY A 84 1.71 61.07 18.20
C GLY A 84 0.33 60.41 18.27
N LEU A 85 0.33 59.14 18.63
CA LEU A 85 -0.90 58.37 18.81
C LEU A 85 -1.66 58.92 20.02
N ARG A 86 -2.94 59.34 19.80
CA ARG A 86 -3.80 60.03 20.81
C ARG A 86 -3.22 61.32 21.35
N GLY A 87 -2.50 62.10 20.56
CA GLY A 87 -1.93 63.38 21.01
C GLY A 87 -0.75 63.26 21.99
N LYS A 88 -0.17 62.05 22.09
CA LYS A 88 1.09 61.80 22.81
C LYS A 88 2.17 61.44 21.79
N LYS A 89 3.40 61.88 21.97
CA LYS A 89 4.55 61.45 21.15
C LYS A 89 4.88 59.96 21.44
N ASP A 90 3.96 59.10 21.11
CA ASP A 90 4.00 57.69 21.46
C ASP A 90 4.46 56.78 20.29
N ILE A 91 4.72 57.36 19.10
CA ILE A 91 5.27 56.62 17.99
C ILE A 91 6.73 56.37 18.32
N VAL A 92 7.09 55.05 18.39
CA VAL A 92 8.51 54.68 18.54
C VAL A 92 9.15 54.91 17.18
N ILE A 93 9.93 55.99 17.10
CA ILE A 93 10.72 56.33 15.93
C ILE A 93 11.91 55.36 15.94
N PHE A 94 11.97 54.49 14.94
CA PHE A 94 13.22 53.89 14.55
C PHE A 94 14.08 55.05 14.01
N GLU A 95 15.25 55.28 14.59
CA GLU A 95 16.23 56.10 13.91
C GLU A 95 16.36 55.59 12.50
N ALA A 96 16.04 56.45 11.52
CA ALA A 96 15.97 56.11 10.11
C ALA A 96 17.37 55.64 9.64
N ARG A 97 17.56 54.33 9.70
CA ARG A 97 18.75 53.69 9.12
C ARG A 97 18.54 53.64 7.63
N ASP A 98 19.57 53.92 6.88
CA ASP A 98 19.57 53.69 5.44
C ASP A 98 19.59 52.20 5.16
N TYR A 99 18.40 51.56 5.24
CA TYR A 99 18.24 50.15 4.92
C TYR A 99 18.55 49.85 3.45
N SER A 100 18.53 50.83 2.55
CA SER A 100 18.90 50.64 1.15
C SER A 100 20.38 50.35 1.01
N SER A 101 21.25 51.18 1.65
CA SER A 101 22.69 50.94 1.71
C SER A 101 23.04 49.64 2.43
N LEU A 102 22.34 49.34 3.53
CA LEU A 102 22.52 48.05 4.24
C LEU A 102 22.09 46.85 3.40
N LYS A 103 21.03 46.98 2.60
CA LYS A 103 20.56 45.96 1.68
C LYS A 103 21.62 45.64 0.63
N ASP A 104 22.14 46.64 -0.04
CA ASP A 104 23.15 46.47 -1.09
C ASP A 104 24.42 45.81 -0.50
N LYS A 105 24.87 46.30 0.66
CA LYS A 105 25.99 45.71 1.40
C LYS A 105 25.69 44.25 1.78
N ALA A 106 24.51 43.97 2.33
CA ALA A 106 24.14 42.62 2.77
C ALA A 106 24.09 41.65 1.59
N TYR A 107 23.48 42.05 0.48
CA TYR A 107 23.38 41.21 -0.72
C TYR A 107 24.77 40.92 -1.31
N THR A 108 25.64 41.91 -1.42
CA THR A 108 27.03 41.70 -1.90
C THR A 108 27.79 40.74 -0.98
N ARG A 109 27.82 41.02 0.34
CA ARG A 109 28.57 40.23 1.32
C ARG A 109 27.99 38.80 1.47
N ALA A 110 26.67 38.65 1.43
CA ALA A 110 26.03 37.32 1.44
C ALA A 110 26.42 36.50 0.19
N THR A 111 26.44 37.13 -0.98
CA THR A 111 26.88 36.48 -2.22
C THR A 111 28.33 36.00 -2.12
N GLU A 112 29.24 36.89 -1.70
CA GLU A 112 30.67 36.58 -1.52
C GLU A 112 30.89 35.46 -0.48
N ALA A 113 30.22 35.53 0.68
CA ALA A 113 30.36 34.55 1.76
C ALA A 113 29.88 33.16 1.32
N LEU A 114 28.72 33.09 0.65
CA LEU A 114 28.19 31.80 0.15
C LEU A 114 29.04 31.23 -0.99
N TYR A 115 29.56 32.07 -1.89
CA TYR A 115 30.49 31.64 -2.92
C TYR A 115 31.79 31.09 -2.32
N ASN A 116 32.39 31.79 -1.36
CA ASN A 116 33.63 31.36 -0.71
C ASN A 116 33.44 30.09 0.10
N GLU A 117 32.28 29.92 0.81
CA GLU A 117 31.99 28.71 1.51
C GLU A 117 31.77 27.53 0.53
N ALA A 118 31.09 27.74 -0.61
CA ALA A 118 30.95 26.75 -1.65
C ALA A 118 32.31 26.33 -2.23
N LEU A 119 33.17 27.29 -2.52
CA LEU A 119 34.54 27.05 -3.01
C LEU A 119 35.35 26.22 -1.97
N ARG A 120 35.30 26.60 -0.70
CA ARG A 120 35.96 25.83 0.38
C ARG A 120 35.45 24.42 0.47
N ILE A 121 34.11 24.22 0.40
CA ILE A 121 33.51 22.87 0.43
C ILE A 121 33.98 22.03 -0.75
N THR A 122 34.02 22.57 -1.97
CA THR A 122 34.44 21.83 -3.16
C THR A 122 35.92 21.43 -3.11
N GLN A 123 36.79 22.26 -2.52
CA GLN A 123 38.22 21.96 -2.38
C GLN A 123 38.51 20.84 -1.37
N VAL A 124 37.68 20.69 -0.33
CA VAL A 124 37.89 19.72 0.79
C VAL A 124 37.07 18.44 0.63
N SER A 125 36.03 18.43 -0.20
CA SER A 125 34.95 17.46 -0.11
C SER A 125 35.24 16.06 -0.66
N ASN A 126 36.36 15.80 -1.30
CA ASN A 126 36.65 14.50 -1.94
C ASN A 126 35.43 13.88 -2.66
N ASN A 127 34.58 14.70 -3.28
CA ASN A 127 33.33 14.31 -3.97
C ASN A 127 32.25 13.65 -3.05
N ASP A 128 32.25 13.93 -1.74
CA ASP A 128 31.15 13.51 -0.87
C ASP A 128 29.81 14.12 -1.35
N PRO A 129 28.78 13.33 -1.66
CA PRO A 129 27.50 13.81 -2.19
C PRO A 129 26.81 14.87 -1.31
N LYS A 130 26.96 14.78 0.01
CA LYS A 130 26.37 15.76 0.95
C LYS A 130 27.04 17.12 0.82
N ASN A 131 28.36 17.12 0.73
CA ASN A 131 29.14 18.33 0.57
C ASN A 131 28.90 18.98 -0.79
N ILE A 132 28.84 18.19 -1.87
CA ILE A 132 28.48 18.65 -3.20
C ILE A 132 27.12 19.32 -3.20
N SER A 133 26.10 18.68 -2.63
CA SER A 133 24.75 19.26 -2.54
C SER A 133 24.74 20.57 -1.78
N LYS A 134 25.47 20.65 -0.65
CA LYS A 134 25.59 21.89 0.15
C LYS A 134 26.29 23.01 -0.64
N ALA A 135 27.38 22.70 -1.36
CA ALA A 135 28.08 23.69 -2.19
C ALA A 135 27.16 24.24 -3.27
N LEU A 136 26.46 23.37 -4.01
CA LEU A 136 25.53 23.78 -5.07
C LEU A 136 24.34 24.57 -4.55
N GLU A 137 23.84 24.24 -3.34
CA GLU A 137 22.79 25.01 -2.67
C GLU A 137 23.28 26.41 -2.30
N ASN A 138 24.48 26.54 -1.73
CA ASN A 138 25.08 27.83 -1.42
C ASN A 138 25.22 28.70 -2.68
N LEU A 139 25.68 28.12 -3.80
CA LEU A 139 25.78 28.86 -5.07
C LEU A 139 24.41 29.30 -5.59
N LYS A 140 23.38 28.46 -5.49
CA LYS A 140 22.00 28.84 -5.86
C LYS A 140 21.47 30.00 -4.99
N ARG A 141 21.77 29.99 -3.69
CA ARG A 141 21.38 31.06 -2.78
C ARG A 141 22.15 32.35 -3.09
N ALA A 142 23.46 32.25 -3.37
CA ALA A 142 24.27 33.40 -3.75
C ALA A 142 23.68 34.18 -4.92
N LYS A 143 23.26 33.49 -5.99
CA LYS A 143 22.60 34.12 -7.17
C LYS A 143 21.32 34.88 -6.86
N LYS A 144 20.63 34.61 -5.75
CA LYS A 144 19.41 35.33 -5.38
C LYS A 144 19.67 36.72 -4.85
N TYR A 145 20.87 36.96 -4.30
CA TYR A 145 21.18 38.24 -3.63
C TYR A 145 21.78 39.23 -4.57
N SER A 146 22.81 38.86 -5.31
CA SER A 146 23.50 39.79 -6.23
C SER A 146 24.07 39.07 -7.45
N SER A 147 24.07 39.74 -8.57
CA SER A 147 24.58 39.25 -9.87
C SER A 147 26.07 39.52 -10.12
N HIS A 148 26.76 40.19 -9.21
CA HIS A 148 28.13 40.64 -9.43
C HIS A 148 29.17 39.51 -9.59
N LEU A 149 28.83 38.27 -9.08
CA LEU A 149 29.64 37.05 -9.22
C LEU A 149 28.94 35.98 -10.08
N ASP A 150 27.96 36.32 -10.89
CA ASP A 150 27.20 35.37 -11.67
C ASP A 150 28.04 34.47 -12.55
N ASN A 151 29.08 35.00 -13.17
CA ASN A 151 29.98 34.24 -14.02
C ASN A 151 30.80 33.20 -13.21
N GLU A 152 31.37 33.65 -12.08
CA GLU A 152 32.18 32.80 -11.18
C GLU A 152 31.31 31.73 -10.51
N ILE A 153 30.09 32.09 -10.07
CA ILE A 153 29.11 31.19 -9.48
C ILE A 153 28.69 30.15 -10.52
N ASN A 154 28.38 30.56 -11.75
CA ASN A 154 28.00 29.63 -12.80
C ASN A 154 29.17 28.69 -13.16
N ALA A 155 30.39 29.20 -13.25
CA ALA A 155 31.56 28.38 -13.54
C ALA A 155 31.82 27.34 -12.46
N LEU A 156 31.83 27.76 -11.19
CA LEU A 156 32.02 26.85 -10.06
C LEU A 156 30.87 25.83 -9.94
N GLY A 157 29.62 26.24 -10.14
CA GLY A 157 28.45 25.38 -10.14
C GLY A 157 28.49 24.31 -11.23
N ALA A 158 28.85 24.72 -12.45
CA ALA A 158 28.99 23.78 -13.57
C ALA A 158 30.15 22.80 -13.36
N GLU A 159 31.30 23.28 -12.90
CA GLU A 159 32.46 22.42 -12.63
C GLU A 159 32.19 21.45 -11.50
N THR A 160 31.62 21.91 -10.38
CA THR A 160 31.27 21.07 -9.23
C THR A 160 30.30 19.95 -9.63
N ALA A 161 29.25 20.31 -10.37
CA ALA A 161 28.28 19.32 -10.85
C ALA A 161 28.90 18.33 -11.85
N TYR A 162 29.73 18.83 -12.77
CA TYR A 162 30.41 17.94 -13.75
C TYR A 162 31.35 16.96 -13.07
N ASN A 163 32.20 17.41 -12.15
CA ASN A 163 33.14 16.56 -11.42
C ASN A 163 32.41 15.52 -10.54
N ALA A 164 31.30 15.93 -9.93
CA ALA A 164 30.42 15.00 -9.22
C ALA A 164 29.87 13.91 -10.15
N ALA A 165 29.39 14.27 -11.34
CA ALA A 165 28.91 13.33 -12.33
C ALA A 165 29.99 12.31 -12.71
N GLU A 166 31.22 12.78 -13.03
CA GLU A 166 32.35 11.89 -13.34
C GLU A 166 32.61 10.89 -12.21
N SER A 167 32.56 11.30 -10.94
CA SER A 167 32.79 10.40 -9.81
C SER A 167 31.76 9.29 -9.70
N PHE A 168 30.49 9.55 -10.04
CA PHE A 168 29.44 8.52 -10.04
C PHE A 168 29.55 7.51 -11.19
N THR A 169 30.21 7.85 -12.30
CA THR A 169 30.37 6.95 -13.44
C THR A 169 31.34 5.80 -13.17
N TYR A 170 32.31 5.94 -12.25
CA TYR A 170 33.32 4.91 -11.98
C TYR A 170 32.74 3.57 -11.53
N THR A 171 31.58 3.54 -10.87
CA THR A 171 31.03 2.31 -10.32
C THR A 171 30.21 1.50 -11.32
N ASN A 172 29.86 2.05 -12.47
CA ASN A 172 29.00 1.45 -13.52
C ASN A 172 27.71 0.78 -12.97
N LYS A 173 27.18 1.29 -11.84
CA LYS A 173 25.89 0.83 -11.27
C LYS A 173 24.78 1.68 -11.83
N PRO A 174 23.59 1.10 -12.19
CA PRO A 174 22.49 1.87 -12.79
C PRO A 174 22.09 3.09 -11.99
N ASP A 175 21.89 2.96 -10.67
CA ASP A 175 21.48 4.06 -9.79
C ASP A 175 22.55 5.18 -9.74
N ASN A 176 23.83 4.83 -9.80
CA ASN A 176 24.92 5.82 -9.83
C ASN A 176 25.00 6.51 -11.19
N LEU A 177 24.78 5.77 -12.28
CA LEU A 177 24.74 6.38 -13.63
C LEU A 177 23.55 7.34 -13.77
N LEU A 178 22.40 7.07 -13.14
CA LEU A 178 21.28 8.02 -13.09
C LEU A 178 21.66 9.30 -12.34
N LYS A 179 22.33 9.19 -11.18
CA LYS A 179 22.87 10.36 -10.47
C LYS A 179 23.89 11.11 -11.30
N ALA A 180 24.79 10.40 -11.98
CA ALA A 180 25.74 11.04 -12.90
C ALA A 180 25.00 11.83 -13.99
N SER A 181 23.97 11.24 -14.61
CA SER A 181 23.15 11.91 -15.60
C SER A 181 22.52 13.20 -15.04
N GLU A 182 21.93 13.14 -13.84
CA GLU A 182 21.34 14.31 -13.18
C GLU A 182 22.37 15.41 -12.95
N TYR A 183 23.57 15.07 -12.48
CA TYR A 183 24.65 16.03 -12.26
C TYR A 183 25.22 16.60 -13.56
N TYR A 184 25.34 15.80 -14.63
CA TYR A 184 25.72 16.33 -15.94
C TYR A 184 24.67 17.33 -16.48
N MET A 185 23.37 17.00 -16.35
CA MET A 185 22.30 17.91 -16.74
C MET A 185 22.29 19.18 -15.88
N LEU A 186 22.62 19.05 -14.59
CA LEU A 186 22.79 20.19 -13.70
C LEU A 186 23.97 21.08 -14.12
N ALA A 187 25.12 20.49 -14.50
CA ALA A 187 26.25 21.25 -15.04
C ALA A 187 25.85 22.04 -16.29
N ASN A 188 25.12 21.42 -17.21
CA ASN A 188 24.58 22.10 -18.40
C ASN A 188 23.52 23.16 -18.06
N SER A 189 22.82 23.06 -16.93
CA SER A 189 21.88 24.10 -16.48
C SER A 189 22.57 25.33 -15.88
N TRP A 190 23.76 25.17 -15.30
CA TRP A 190 24.57 26.28 -14.84
C TRP A 190 25.18 27.05 -16.02
N ILE A 191 25.74 26.32 -16.98
CA ILE A 191 26.30 26.90 -18.23
C ILE A 191 25.82 26.03 -19.40
N PRO A 192 24.91 26.53 -20.26
CA PRO A 192 24.49 25.82 -21.47
C PRO A 192 25.68 25.46 -22.34
N GLY A 193 25.77 24.19 -22.72
CA GLY A 193 26.89 23.68 -23.51
C GLY A 193 28.20 23.47 -22.74
N TYR A 194 28.16 23.44 -21.40
CA TYR A 194 29.34 23.19 -20.57
C TYR A 194 30.00 21.87 -20.95
N ARG A 195 31.20 21.94 -21.53
CA ARG A 195 31.96 20.79 -22.03
C ARG A 195 31.03 19.83 -22.85
N ASP A 196 31.08 18.55 -22.52
CA ASP A 196 30.22 17.48 -23.11
C ASP A 196 29.09 17.02 -22.18
N ALA A 197 28.74 17.85 -21.17
CA ALA A 197 27.80 17.47 -20.10
C ALA A 197 26.43 16.98 -20.63
N SER A 198 25.85 17.70 -21.58
CA SER A 198 24.55 17.29 -22.16
C SER A 198 24.61 15.91 -22.85
N ALA A 199 25.66 15.66 -23.62
CA ALA A 199 25.88 14.38 -24.31
C ALA A 199 26.12 13.26 -23.32
N LYS A 200 27.02 13.44 -22.34
CA LYS A 200 27.32 12.48 -21.28
C LYS A 200 26.10 12.23 -20.41
N GLY A 201 25.32 13.24 -20.06
CA GLY A 201 24.09 13.08 -19.30
C GLY A 201 23.09 12.15 -19.98
N ARG A 202 22.90 12.31 -21.31
CA ARG A 202 22.06 11.41 -22.10
C ARG A 202 22.65 9.99 -22.15
N LEU A 203 23.91 9.84 -22.49
CA LEU A 203 24.56 8.53 -22.62
C LEU A 203 24.56 7.75 -21.31
N THR A 204 24.83 8.40 -20.17
CA THR A 204 24.79 7.74 -18.87
C THR A 204 23.39 7.31 -18.48
N LYS A 205 22.36 8.11 -18.81
CA LYS A 205 20.95 7.74 -18.63
C LYS A 205 20.57 6.52 -19.47
N GLU A 206 20.94 6.51 -20.72
CA GLU A 206 20.72 5.36 -21.63
C GLU A 206 21.44 4.11 -21.10
N ARG A 207 22.71 4.24 -20.71
CA ARG A 207 23.48 3.13 -20.14
C ARG A 207 22.84 2.56 -18.87
N ALA A 208 22.31 3.41 -17.99
CA ALA A 208 21.59 2.96 -16.80
C ALA A 208 20.35 2.12 -17.16
N ALA A 209 19.58 2.52 -18.16
CA ALA A 209 18.41 1.77 -18.64
C ALA A 209 18.85 0.40 -19.19
N TYR A 210 19.89 0.33 -20.00
CA TYR A 210 20.40 -0.93 -20.54
C TYR A 210 20.93 -1.88 -19.44
N LEU A 211 21.58 -1.35 -18.40
CA LEU A 211 22.03 -2.19 -17.27
C LEU A 211 20.84 -2.78 -16.49
N TYR A 212 19.73 -2.05 -16.32
CA TYR A 212 18.51 -2.63 -15.77
C TYR A 212 17.91 -3.69 -16.67
N ILE A 213 17.98 -3.54 -17.99
CA ILE A 213 17.55 -4.58 -18.95
C ILE A 213 18.44 -5.81 -18.81
N GLU A 214 19.74 -5.66 -18.74
CA GLU A 214 20.70 -6.76 -18.51
C GLU A 214 20.40 -7.50 -17.21
N ASP A 215 20.13 -6.78 -16.10
CA ASP A 215 19.72 -7.34 -14.81
C ASP A 215 18.37 -8.09 -14.92
N GLY A 216 17.41 -7.52 -15.64
CA GLY A 216 16.14 -8.15 -15.93
C GLY A 216 16.30 -9.50 -16.63
N TYR A 217 17.08 -9.55 -17.70
CA TYR A 217 17.36 -10.80 -18.41
C TYR A 217 18.18 -11.80 -17.59
N TYR A 218 19.11 -11.33 -16.75
CA TYR A 218 19.83 -12.21 -15.82
C TYR A 218 18.83 -12.90 -14.88
N ASN A 219 17.93 -12.15 -14.26
CA ASN A 219 16.92 -12.70 -13.36
C ASN A 219 15.95 -13.67 -14.08
N LEU A 220 15.56 -13.40 -15.32
CA LEU A 220 14.71 -14.31 -16.10
C LEU A 220 15.32 -15.71 -16.28
N ARG A 221 16.64 -15.81 -16.38
CA ARG A 221 17.34 -17.11 -16.55
C ARG A 221 17.27 -18.00 -15.32
N LEU A 222 17.01 -17.44 -14.13
CA LEU A 222 16.94 -18.21 -12.88
C LEU A 222 15.65 -19.04 -12.76
N LYS A 223 14.63 -18.75 -13.58
CA LYS A 223 13.38 -19.52 -13.73
C LYS A 223 12.66 -19.82 -12.42
N ASP A 224 12.54 -18.84 -11.55
CA ASP A 224 11.71 -18.89 -10.35
C ASP A 224 10.88 -17.60 -10.17
N TYR A 225 9.80 -17.68 -9.40
CA TYR A 225 8.88 -16.56 -9.21
C TYR A 225 9.51 -15.34 -8.54
N THR A 226 10.50 -15.55 -7.66
CA THR A 226 11.23 -14.44 -7.02
C THR A 226 12.10 -13.71 -8.04
N ALA A 227 12.80 -14.47 -8.85
CA ALA A 227 13.64 -13.94 -9.92
C ALA A 227 12.78 -13.21 -10.99
N PHE A 228 11.62 -13.74 -11.35
CA PHE A 228 10.71 -13.05 -12.27
C PHE A 228 10.21 -11.70 -11.71
N ARG A 229 9.93 -11.60 -10.39
CA ARG A 229 9.61 -10.31 -9.77
C ARG A 229 10.77 -9.34 -9.81
N ASN A 230 11.98 -9.83 -9.56
CA ASN A 230 13.19 -9.02 -9.67
C ASN A 230 13.38 -8.53 -11.12
N ALA A 231 13.22 -9.43 -12.10
CA ALA A 231 13.25 -9.09 -13.52
C ALA A 231 12.20 -8.02 -13.87
N LYS A 232 10.94 -8.21 -13.44
CA LYS A 232 9.86 -7.24 -13.63
C LYS A 232 10.23 -5.87 -13.07
N THR A 233 10.78 -5.85 -11.85
CA THR A 233 11.23 -4.61 -11.20
C THR A 233 12.34 -3.93 -11.99
N ALA A 234 13.31 -4.70 -12.48
CA ALA A 234 14.41 -4.18 -13.29
C ALA A 234 13.90 -3.59 -14.62
N PHE A 235 13.05 -4.30 -15.35
CA PHE A 235 12.44 -3.78 -16.59
C PHE A 235 11.55 -2.56 -16.35
N GLN A 236 10.78 -2.51 -15.26
CA GLN A 236 10.00 -1.33 -14.90
C GLN A 236 10.89 -0.11 -14.61
N LYS A 237 12.05 -0.30 -14.00
CA LYS A 237 13.03 0.77 -13.82
C LYS A 237 13.59 1.24 -15.16
N ALA A 238 13.95 0.34 -16.07
CA ALA A 238 14.38 0.68 -17.43
C ALA A 238 13.31 1.46 -18.19
N GLU A 239 12.05 1.00 -18.14
CA GLU A 239 10.90 1.62 -18.78
C GLU A 239 10.63 3.04 -18.25
N LYS A 240 10.82 3.27 -16.94
CA LYS A 240 10.71 4.60 -16.33
C LYS A 240 11.79 5.55 -16.83
N ILE A 241 12.96 5.06 -17.14
CA ILE A 241 14.09 5.86 -17.66
C ILE A 241 13.87 6.19 -19.14
N ILE A 242 13.52 5.18 -19.95
CA ILE A 242 13.28 5.30 -21.39
C ILE A 242 11.95 4.61 -21.71
N PRO A 243 10.85 5.37 -21.87
CA PRO A 243 9.54 4.80 -22.20
C PRO A 243 9.58 3.98 -23.50
N GLY A 244 8.97 2.80 -23.45
CA GLY A 244 8.88 1.87 -24.57
C GLY A 244 10.02 0.86 -24.68
N ILE A 245 11.08 0.99 -23.88
CA ILE A 245 12.28 0.14 -24.01
C ILE A 245 12.08 -1.30 -23.49
N ALA A 246 11.13 -1.53 -22.57
CA ALA A 246 10.94 -2.82 -21.89
C ALA A 246 9.46 -3.25 -21.74
N LEU A 247 8.53 -2.63 -22.49
CA LEU A 247 7.10 -2.95 -22.38
C LEU A 247 6.77 -4.38 -22.73
N LYS A 248 7.44 -4.94 -23.76
CA LYS A 248 7.26 -6.32 -24.19
C LYS A 248 7.67 -7.29 -23.09
N GLU A 249 8.84 -7.09 -22.52
CA GLU A 249 9.40 -7.92 -21.44
C GLU A 249 8.52 -7.89 -20.19
N ILE A 250 8.02 -6.72 -19.83
CA ILE A 250 7.09 -6.56 -18.70
C ILE A 250 5.81 -7.35 -18.95
N THR A 251 5.28 -7.30 -20.17
CA THR A 251 4.08 -8.06 -20.55
C THR A 251 4.32 -9.57 -20.46
N GLU A 252 5.43 -10.05 -21.02
CA GLU A 252 5.81 -11.46 -20.96
C GLU A 252 5.98 -11.94 -19.50
N ILE A 253 6.63 -11.15 -18.64
CA ILE A 253 6.80 -11.50 -17.24
C ILE A 253 5.47 -11.54 -16.50
N ASN A 254 4.54 -10.63 -16.77
CA ASN A 254 3.22 -10.68 -16.18
C ASN A 254 2.50 -12.00 -16.49
N HIS A 255 2.65 -12.53 -17.70
CA HIS A 255 2.14 -13.86 -18.06
C HIS A 255 2.86 -14.98 -17.27
N LEU A 256 4.19 -14.88 -17.08
CA LEU A 256 4.94 -15.85 -16.27
C LEU A 256 4.57 -15.83 -14.79
N LEU A 257 4.20 -14.67 -14.26
CA LEU A 257 3.78 -14.47 -12.88
C LEU A 257 2.29 -14.77 -12.64
N THR A 258 1.53 -15.05 -13.68
CA THR A 258 0.10 -15.38 -13.61
C THR A 258 -0.11 -16.87 -13.75
N VAL A 259 -0.83 -17.50 -12.80
CA VAL A 259 -1.30 -18.88 -12.90
C VAL A 259 -2.68 -18.92 -13.53
N ARG A 260 -2.84 -19.72 -14.58
CA ARG A 260 -4.12 -19.94 -15.24
C ARG A 260 -4.81 -21.18 -14.67
N LEU A 261 -5.90 -20.92 -13.91
CA LEU A 261 -6.72 -21.94 -13.29
C LEU A 261 -7.98 -22.17 -14.12
N ALA A 262 -8.10 -23.36 -14.68
CA ALA A 262 -9.35 -23.82 -15.30
C ALA A 262 -10.21 -24.53 -14.25
N ILE A 263 -11.49 -24.19 -14.17
CA ILE A 263 -12.47 -24.85 -13.29
C ILE A 263 -13.50 -25.55 -14.15
N VAL A 264 -13.54 -26.88 -14.05
CA VAL A 264 -14.47 -27.72 -14.80
C VAL A 264 -15.82 -27.75 -14.08
N LYS A 265 -16.89 -27.43 -14.82
CA LYS A 265 -18.26 -27.40 -14.35
C LYS A 265 -19.09 -28.53 -14.93
N GLN A 266 -19.91 -29.12 -14.10
CA GLN A 266 -20.92 -30.09 -14.55
C GLN A 266 -22.26 -29.42 -14.93
N ASN A 267 -22.58 -28.22 -14.38
CA ASN A 267 -23.88 -27.53 -14.56
C ASN A 267 -23.75 -26.03 -14.88
N ASN A 268 -24.82 -25.46 -15.52
CA ASN A 268 -24.88 -24.11 -16.08
C ASN A 268 -25.17 -22.98 -15.07
N ASN A 269 -24.79 -23.06 -13.82
CA ASN A 269 -25.16 -22.04 -12.85
C ASN A 269 -24.16 -20.86 -12.80
N TYR A 270 -24.55 -19.70 -13.34
CA TYR A 270 -23.74 -18.49 -13.42
C TYR A 270 -23.41 -17.86 -12.05
N ASN A 271 -24.29 -18.05 -11.05
CA ASN A 271 -24.06 -17.47 -9.72
C ASN A 271 -22.85 -18.08 -9.01
N ASP A 272 -22.59 -19.37 -9.27
CA ASP A 272 -21.47 -20.08 -8.64
C ASP A 272 -20.11 -19.58 -9.14
N GLU A 273 -20.01 -19.19 -10.43
CA GLU A 273 -18.77 -18.66 -11.01
C GLU A 273 -18.28 -17.39 -10.30
N ASN A 274 -19.20 -16.44 -10.12
CA ASN A 274 -18.86 -15.16 -9.49
C ASN A 274 -18.47 -15.36 -8.03
N MET A 275 -19.13 -16.30 -7.33
CA MET A 275 -18.84 -16.58 -5.93
C MET A 275 -17.50 -17.30 -5.77
N ILE A 276 -17.21 -18.31 -6.57
CA ILE A 276 -15.91 -19.01 -6.56
C ILE A 276 -14.79 -18.04 -6.93
N ARG A 277 -14.96 -17.23 -7.98
CA ARG A 277 -14.00 -16.21 -8.40
C ARG A 277 -13.73 -15.20 -7.28
N LYS A 278 -14.80 -14.72 -6.61
CA LYS A 278 -14.68 -13.78 -5.49
C LYS A 278 -13.98 -14.43 -4.29
N ALA A 279 -14.30 -15.68 -3.94
CA ALA A 279 -13.67 -16.38 -2.84
C ALA A 279 -12.16 -16.60 -3.10
N ILE A 280 -11.79 -17.04 -4.29
CA ILE A 280 -10.38 -17.22 -4.65
C ILE A 280 -9.64 -15.87 -4.64
N ASN A 281 -10.20 -14.83 -5.26
CA ASN A 281 -9.57 -13.53 -5.34
C ASN A 281 -9.44 -12.83 -3.97
N SER A 282 -10.39 -13.06 -3.05
CA SER A 282 -10.33 -12.49 -1.69
C SER A 282 -9.26 -13.16 -0.81
N GLU A 283 -8.97 -14.42 -1.04
CA GLU A 283 -8.00 -15.20 -0.26
C GLU A 283 -6.61 -15.23 -0.92
N PHE A 284 -6.53 -14.88 -2.20
CA PHE A 284 -5.26 -14.85 -2.91
C PHE A 284 -4.47 -13.60 -2.56
N VAL A 285 -3.48 -13.79 -1.70
CA VAL A 285 -2.44 -12.79 -1.42
C VAL A 285 -1.15 -13.28 -2.05
N SER A 286 -0.55 -12.48 -2.94
CA SER A 286 0.70 -12.86 -3.61
C SER A 286 1.79 -13.15 -2.59
N ALA A 287 2.34 -14.35 -2.62
CA ALA A 287 3.50 -14.70 -1.80
C ALA A 287 4.79 -14.30 -2.51
N LYS A 288 5.84 -13.94 -1.76
CA LYS A 288 7.15 -13.58 -2.34
C LYS A 288 7.75 -14.70 -3.21
N SER A 289 7.43 -15.96 -2.94
CA SER A 289 7.95 -17.15 -3.62
C SER A 289 6.97 -17.80 -4.60
N GLY A 290 5.74 -17.27 -4.76
CA GLY A 290 4.72 -17.83 -5.64
C GLY A 290 4.28 -16.88 -6.74
N PRO A 291 3.24 -17.19 -7.53
CA PRO A 291 2.70 -16.33 -8.57
C PRO A 291 2.12 -15.02 -8.01
N GLU A 292 2.02 -13.99 -8.83
CA GLU A 292 1.42 -12.70 -8.46
C GLU A 292 -0.08 -12.62 -8.72
N ALA A 293 -0.57 -13.37 -9.67
CA ALA A 293 -1.97 -13.34 -10.09
C ALA A 293 -2.50 -14.74 -10.43
N ILE A 294 -3.83 -14.89 -10.33
CA ILE A 294 -4.56 -16.06 -10.82
C ILE A 294 -5.56 -15.60 -11.86
N GLU A 295 -5.48 -16.17 -13.04
CA GLU A 295 -6.50 -16.05 -14.07
C GLU A 295 -7.43 -17.27 -13.98
N ILE A 296 -8.74 -17.05 -13.78
CA ILE A 296 -9.72 -18.12 -13.58
C ILE A 296 -10.60 -18.23 -14.81
N ASN A 297 -10.58 -19.41 -15.45
CA ASN A 297 -11.43 -19.76 -16.56
C ASN A 297 -12.36 -20.91 -16.19
N PHE A 298 -13.66 -20.76 -16.48
CA PHE A 298 -14.65 -21.82 -16.26
C PHE A 298 -14.88 -22.56 -17.57
N ILE A 299 -14.70 -23.90 -17.53
CA ILE A 299 -14.81 -24.76 -18.68
C ILE A 299 -16.02 -25.69 -18.48
N ARG A 300 -16.86 -25.79 -19.50
CA ARG A 300 -17.94 -26.78 -19.55
C ARG A 300 -17.39 -28.11 -20.03
N GLY A 301 -17.61 -29.18 -19.29
CA GLY A 301 -17.17 -30.50 -19.71
C GLY A 301 -17.64 -31.60 -18.79
N ASP A 302 -17.74 -32.80 -19.35
CA ASP A 302 -17.87 -34.02 -18.60
C ASP A 302 -16.49 -34.39 -18.03
N VAL A 303 -16.44 -34.76 -16.75
CA VAL A 303 -15.21 -35.21 -16.08
C VAL A 303 -14.57 -36.39 -16.83
N ASN A 304 -15.36 -37.24 -17.47
CA ASN A 304 -14.87 -38.38 -18.25
C ASN A 304 -14.23 -38.03 -19.59
N SER A 305 -14.55 -36.87 -20.15
CA SER A 305 -13.96 -36.34 -21.39
C SER A 305 -12.89 -35.26 -21.19
N PHE A 306 -12.51 -35.01 -19.94
CA PHE A 306 -11.62 -33.96 -19.49
C PHE A 306 -10.32 -33.85 -20.29
N PHE A 307 -9.64 -34.95 -20.56
CA PHE A 307 -8.35 -34.96 -21.27
C PHE A 307 -8.45 -34.57 -22.75
N ASN A 308 -9.67 -34.49 -23.32
CA ASN A 308 -9.91 -34.12 -24.72
C ASN A 308 -10.34 -32.65 -24.88
N LEU A 309 -10.50 -31.90 -23.78
CA LEU A 309 -10.90 -30.49 -23.85
C LEU A 309 -9.75 -29.62 -24.30
N ILE A 310 -9.93 -28.92 -25.41
CA ILE A 310 -8.93 -28.00 -26.02
C ILE A 310 -8.59 -26.89 -25.02
N ASP A 311 -9.59 -26.40 -24.29
CA ASP A 311 -9.47 -25.24 -23.39
C ASP A 311 -8.57 -25.49 -22.15
N ILE A 312 -8.26 -26.74 -21.82
CA ILE A 312 -7.34 -27.05 -20.71
C ILE A 312 -5.86 -26.97 -21.12
N ARG A 313 -5.55 -27.02 -22.42
CA ARG A 313 -4.16 -26.96 -22.91
C ARG A 313 -3.46 -25.66 -22.51
N ASP A 314 -4.24 -24.60 -22.35
CA ASP A 314 -3.74 -23.28 -21.95
C ASP A 314 -3.77 -23.06 -20.43
N ALA A 315 -4.29 -23.99 -19.64
CA ALA A 315 -4.29 -23.90 -18.18
C ALA A 315 -2.96 -24.41 -17.58
N ASP A 316 -2.60 -23.87 -16.41
CA ASP A 316 -1.51 -24.39 -15.58
C ASP A 316 -2.06 -25.40 -14.56
N LEU A 317 -3.27 -25.10 -14.07
CA LEU A 317 -3.99 -25.89 -13.09
C LEU A 317 -5.41 -26.15 -13.58
N VAL A 318 -5.93 -27.31 -13.24
CA VAL A 318 -7.33 -27.65 -13.48
C VAL A 318 -7.97 -28.15 -12.19
N LEU A 319 -9.04 -27.50 -11.79
CA LEU A 319 -9.87 -27.86 -10.66
C LEU A 319 -11.14 -28.56 -11.19
N MET A 320 -11.39 -29.77 -10.69
CA MET A 320 -12.57 -30.55 -11.08
C MET A 320 -13.17 -31.28 -9.89
N PRO A 321 -14.48 -31.60 -9.89
CA PRO A 321 -15.07 -32.48 -8.89
C PRO A 321 -14.39 -33.84 -8.88
N SER A 322 -14.26 -34.45 -7.70
CA SER A 322 -13.76 -35.83 -7.58
C SER A 322 -14.83 -36.85 -7.98
N ASP A 323 -14.43 -38.11 -8.17
CA ASP A 323 -15.35 -39.23 -8.40
C ASP A 323 -16.31 -39.47 -7.22
N ASP A 324 -15.90 -39.06 -6.00
CA ASP A 324 -16.72 -39.15 -4.78
C ASP A 324 -17.56 -37.86 -4.56
N TYR A 325 -17.58 -36.93 -5.48
CA TYR A 325 -18.34 -35.69 -5.37
C TYR A 325 -19.86 -35.99 -5.36
N GLY A 326 -20.54 -35.48 -4.34
CA GLY A 326 -21.97 -35.75 -4.14
C GLY A 326 -22.29 -37.08 -3.46
N LYS A 327 -21.29 -37.91 -3.14
CA LYS A 327 -21.51 -39.16 -2.39
C LYS A 327 -22.02 -38.85 -0.99
N VAL A 328 -23.13 -39.47 -0.64
CA VAL A 328 -23.76 -39.32 0.69
C VAL A 328 -23.10 -40.27 1.69
N ASN A 329 -22.62 -39.72 2.76
CA ASN A 329 -22.07 -40.45 3.91
C ASN A 329 -23.05 -40.39 5.07
N GLU A 330 -23.14 -41.49 5.79
CA GLU A 330 -24.03 -41.68 6.93
C GLU A 330 -23.19 -41.97 8.18
N ILE A 331 -23.44 -41.25 9.26
CA ILE A 331 -22.82 -41.47 10.57
C ILE A 331 -23.92 -41.86 11.56
N TYR A 332 -23.73 -42.96 12.20
CA TYR A 332 -24.64 -43.48 13.17
C TYR A 332 -24.13 -43.23 14.59
N GLY A 333 -24.91 -42.52 15.39
CA GLY A 333 -24.68 -42.43 16.82
C GLY A 333 -24.97 -43.75 17.54
N THR A 334 -24.51 -43.85 18.75
CA THR A 334 -24.83 -45.00 19.63
C THR A 334 -26.35 -45.10 19.87
N VAL A 335 -26.86 -46.31 19.88
CA VAL A 335 -28.25 -46.55 20.26
C VAL A 335 -28.38 -46.44 21.78
N ASN A 336 -29.10 -45.44 22.23
CA ASN A 336 -29.41 -45.27 23.66
C ASN A 336 -30.70 -45.99 23.97
N THR A 337 -30.73 -46.78 25.02
CA THR A 337 -31.92 -47.51 25.45
C THR A 337 -32.37 -47.03 26.82
N GLU A 338 -33.62 -46.60 26.89
CA GLU A 338 -34.29 -46.19 28.11
C GLU A 338 -35.49 -47.12 28.41
N ASN A 339 -35.69 -47.38 29.66
CA ASN A 339 -36.87 -48.21 30.12
C ASN A 339 -37.76 -47.34 30.99
N LYS A 340 -39.04 -47.23 30.63
CA LYS A 340 -40.05 -46.49 31.40
C LYS A 340 -41.13 -47.44 31.87
N ASN A 341 -41.28 -47.56 33.18
CA ASN A 341 -42.40 -48.30 33.76
C ASN A 341 -43.66 -47.42 33.72
N ILE A 342 -44.75 -47.96 33.30
CA ILE A 342 -46.05 -47.27 33.26
C ILE A 342 -47.07 -48.07 34.09
N ALA A 343 -47.93 -47.31 34.71
CA ALA A 343 -49.07 -47.91 35.45
C ALA A 343 -50.34 -47.11 35.15
N LYS A 344 -51.46 -47.78 34.96
CA LYS A 344 -52.76 -47.18 34.71
C LYS A 344 -53.78 -47.80 35.57
N THR A 345 -54.54 -47.05 36.31
CA THR A 345 -55.62 -47.59 37.14
C THR A 345 -56.95 -47.43 36.40
N ILE A 346 -57.65 -48.54 36.22
CA ILE A 346 -58.96 -48.60 35.59
C ILE A 346 -59.89 -49.37 36.57
N ASN A 347 -60.98 -48.73 36.97
CA ASN A 347 -61.97 -49.33 37.93
C ASN A 347 -61.33 -49.87 39.21
N GLY A 348 -60.32 -49.25 39.76
CA GLY A 348 -59.60 -49.63 40.96
C GLY A 348 -58.59 -50.76 40.79
N VAL A 349 -58.40 -51.30 39.60
CA VAL A 349 -57.36 -52.28 39.27
C VAL A 349 -56.18 -51.58 38.63
N VAL A 350 -54.95 -51.85 39.09
CA VAL A 350 -53.71 -51.28 38.58
C VAL A 350 -53.14 -52.20 37.51
N TYR A 351 -53.06 -51.73 36.29
CA TYR A 351 -52.43 -52.41 35.17
C TYR A 351 -51.01 -51.87 35.03
N THR A 352 -50.04 -52.71 34.79
CA THR A 352 -48.62 -52.31 34.68
C THR A 352 -48.02 -52.74 33.36
N GLY A 353 -47.11 -51.93 32.87
CA GLY A 353 -46.34 -52.20 31.65
C GLY A 353 -45.00 -51.50 31.64
N LYS A 354 -44.24 -51.82 30.66
CA LYS A 354 -42.89 -51.21 30.40
C LYS A 354 -42.74 -50.79 28.95
N ILE A 355 -42.31 -49.60 28.76
CA ILE A 355 -41.87 -49.13 27.45
C ILE A 355 -40.34 -49.13 27.43
N MET A 356 -39.76 -49.86 26.51
CA MET A 356 -38.36 -49.77 26.15
C MET A 356 -38.27 -48.85 24.95
N GLU A 357 -37.58 -47.74 25.11
CA GLU A 357 -37.30 -46.72 24.05
C GLU A 357 -35.86 -46.83 23.62
N GLN A 358 -35.61 -47.02 22.33
CA GLN A 358 -34.31 -46.97 21.72
C GLN A 358 -34.23 -45.74 20.85
N SER A 359 -33.22 -44.90 21.04
CA SER A 359 -33.00 -43.71 20.25
C SER A 359 -31.62 -43.72 19.61
N GLN A 360 -31.55 -43.28 18.38
CA GLN A 360 -30.30 -43.19 17.60
C GLN A 360 -30.26 -41.89 16.83
N LEU A 361 -29.19 -41.12 17.04
CA LEU A 361 -28.90 -39.94 16.21
C LEU A 361 -28.23 -40.40 14.92
N VAL A 362 -28.80 -40.03 13.79
CA VAL A 362 -28.20 -40.27 12.46
C VAL A 362 -27.86 -38.93 11.83
N THR A 363 -26.62 -38.83 11.40
CA THR A 363 -26.12 -37.64 10.69
C THR A 363 -25.74 -38.03 9.28
N VAL A 364 -26.21 -37.28 8.29
CA VAL A 364 -25.91 -37.49 6.87
C VAL A 364 -25.31 -36.24 6.29
N TYR A 365 -24.34 -36.38 5.37
CA TYR A 365 -23.72 -35.30 4.66
C TYR A 365 -23.25 -35.73 3.28
N ALA A 366 -23.28 -34.80 2.33
CA ALA A 366 -22.71 -34.99 1.01
C ALA A 366 -21.21 -34.67 1.01
N GLN A 367 -20.40 -35.54 0.43
CA GLN A 367 -18.98 -35.32 0.26
C GLN A 367 -18.74 -34.50 -0.99
N ASN A 368 -18.05 -33.36 -0.85
CA ASN A 368 -17.75 -32.43 -1.95
C ASN A 368 -16.24 -32.25 -2.08
N ASP A 369 -15.54 -33.31 -2.50
CA ASP A 369 -14.10 -33.24 -2.74
C ASP A 369 -13.84 -32.78 -4.17
N PHE A 370 -12.80 -31.94 -4.32
CA PHE A 370 -12.29 -31.50 -5.60
C PHE A 370 -10.89 -32.06 -5.82
N ILE A 371 -10.53 -32.21 -7.07
CA ILE A 371 -9.20 -32.59 -7.50
C ILE A 371 -8.59 -31.42 -8.22
N LEU A 372 -7.42 -31.00 -7.76
CA LEU A 372 -6.56 -30.04 -8.45
C LEU A 372 -5.47 -30.80 -9.20
N TYR A 373 -5.49 -30.69 -10.51
CA TYR A 373 -4.42 -31.20 -11.37
C TYR A 373 -3.47 -30.10 -11.75
N ASP A 374 -2.18 -30.27 -11.52
CA ASP A 374 -1.12 -29.47 -12.11
C ASP A 374 -0.80 -30.06 -13.50
N ILE A 375 -1.28 -29.43 -14.56
CA ILE A 375 -1.14 -29.91 -15.95
C ILE A 375 0.32 -29.94 -16.39
N ARG A 376 1.17 -29.14 -15.81
CA ARG A 376 2.61 -29.07 -16.12
C ARG A 376 3.38 -30.29 -15.61
N THR A 377 2.95 -30.87 -14.49
CA THR A 377 3.58 -32.00 -13.83
C THR A 377 2.72 -33.27 -13.78
N TRP A 378 1.45 -33.15 -14.14
CA TRP A 378 0.42 -34.17 -13.99
C TRP A 378 0.23 -34.63 -12.53
N ARG A 379 0.61 -33.80 -11.56
CA ARG A 379 0.38 -34.06 -10.15
C ARG A 379 -1.06 -33.79 -9.78
N LYS A 380 -1.63 -34.70 -8.98
CA LYS A 380 -2.98 -34.64 -8.45
C LYS A 380 -2.93 -34.25 -6.97
N THR A 381 -3.70 -33.25 -6.58
CA THR A 381 -3.91 -32.86 -5.19
C THR A 381 -5.41 -32.94 -4.90
N VAL A 382 -5.80 -33.70 -3.89
CA VAL A 382 -7.21 -33.75 -3.45
C VAL A 382 -7.43 -32.61 -2.48
N LEU A 383 -8.33 -31.70 -2.84
CA LEU A 383 -8.79 -30.61 -1.98
C LEU A 383 -10.12 -31.03 -1.36
N ARG A 384 -10.13 -31.24 -0.07
CA ARG A 384 -11.34 -31.63 0.65
C ARG A 384 -12.12 -30.38 1.01
N TYR A 385 -13.34 -30.31 0.52
CA TYR A 385 -14.28 -29.29 0.92
C TYR A 385 -14.96 -29.67 2.22
N PHE A 386 -14.37 -29.31 3.35
CA PHE A 386 -15.04 -29.45 4.64
C PHE A 386 -15.89 -28.22 4.91
N SER A 387 -17.19 -28.35 4.71
CA SER A 387 -18.11 -27.48 5.44
C SER A 387 -18.24 -28.03 6.85
N ASN A 388 -17.43 -27.50 7.77
CA ASN A 388 -17.64 -27.79 9.18
C ASN A 388 -19.09 -27.40 9.56
N GLU A 389 -19.89 -28.37 10.00
CA GLU A 389 -21.18 -28.25 10.69
C GLU A 389 -22.41 -27.82 9.89
N THR A 390 -22.33 -27.03 8.82
CA THR A 390 -23.56 -26.54 8.14
C THR A 390 -24.17 -27.52 7.13
N ASN A 391 -23.45 -28.56 6.74
CA ASN A 391 -23.92 -29.54 5.73
C ASN A 391 -24.25 -30.90 6.31
N LYS A 392 -24.18 -31.05 7.63
CA LYS A 392 -24.58 -32.26 8.33
C LYS A 392 -26.03 -32.11 8.74
N LEU A 393 -26.89 -32.91 8.16
CA LEU A 393 -28.27 -33.02 8.59
C LEU A 393 -28.36 -34.12 9.60
N SER A 394 -28.86 -33.83 10.80
CA SER A 394 -28.99 -34.82 11.87
C SER A 394 -30.45 -34.96 12.28
N LYS A 395 -30.89 -36.19 12.36
CA LYS A 395 -32.23 -36.51 12.86
C LYS A 395 -32.12 -37.64 13.92
N ASN A 396 -32.96 -37.53 14.95
CA ASN A 396 -33.08 -38.58 15.96
C ASN A 396 -34.20 -39.49 15.57
N PHE A 397 -33.89 -40.78 15.47
CA PHE A 397 -34.85 -41.86 15.20
C PHE A 397 -35.12 -42.61 16.49
N THR A 398 -36.37 -42.89 16.76
CA THR A 398 -36.79 -43.54 18.01
C THR A 398 -37.71 -44.70 17.71
N MET A 399 -37.35 -45.88 18.27
CA MET A 399 -38.20 -47.07 18.24
C MET A 399 -38.62 -47.40 19.66
N ARG A 400 -39.86 -47.79 19.82
CA ARG A 400 -40.46 -48.12 21.11
C ARG A 400 -41.06 -49.52 21.09
N TYR A 401 -40.78 -50.26 22.12
CA TYR A 401 -41.38 -51.56 22.37
C TYR A 401 -42.21 -51.47 23.64
N TYR A 402 -43.40 -52.04 23.58
CA TYR A 402 -44.24 -52.13 24.74
C TYR A 402 -44.30 -53.64 25.22
N SER A 403 -44.17 -53.83 26.52
CA SER A 403 -44.37 -55.12 27.18
C SER A 403 -45.18 -54.96 28.48
N GLY A 404 -46.11 -55.85 28.75
CA GLY A 404 -46.98 -55.76 29.91
C GLY A 404 -48.46 -55.85 29.57
N ASP A 405 -49.31 -55.49 30.51
CA ASP A 405 -50.74 -55.53 30.35
C ASP A 405 -51.26 -54.63 29.21
N PRO A 406 -52.09 -55.20 28.29
CA PRO A 406 -52.63 -54.42 27.18
C PRO A 406 -53.36 -53.13 27.59
N GLU A 407 -54.04 -53.17 28.74
CA GLU A 407 -54.78 -52.04 29.29
C GLU A 407 -53.91 -50.89 29.81
N ALA A 408 -52.64 -51.17 30.14
CA ALA A 408 -51.67 -50.19 30.53
C ALA A 408 -50.98 -49.52 29.32
N LYS A 409 -51.11 -50.04 28.11
CA LYS A 409 -50.51 -49.47 26.90
C LYS A 409 -51.11 -48.13 26.63
N PRO A 410 -50.31 -47.08 26.41
CA PRO A 410 -50.79 -45.76 26.03
C PRO A 410 -51.61 -45.80 24.72
N ILE A 411 -52.70 -45.03 24.64
CA ILE A 411 -53.59 -44.98 23.49
C ILE A 411 -52.86 -44.42 22.25
N ASP A 412 -51.94 -43.54 22.49
CA ASP A 412 -51.11 -42.86 21.49
C ASP A 412 -49.74 -43.54 21.26
N PHE A 413 -49.62 -44.84 21.72
CA PHE A 413 -48.38 -45.57 21.55
C PHE A 413 -48.01 -45.72 20.07
N ASN A 414 -46.95 -45.03 19.67
CA ASN A 414 -46.31 -45.11 18.34
C ASN A 414 -45.01 -45.91 18.47
N PRO A 415 -44.89 -47.10 17.82
CA PRO A 415 -43.66 -47.89 17.88
C PRO A 415 -42.44 -47.21 17.24
N GLY A 416 -42.66 -46.23 16.36
CA GLY A 416 -41.55 -45.62 15.66
C GLY A 416 -40.72 -46.62 14.87
N PHE A 417 -39.53 -46.24 14.52
CA PHE A 417 -38.52 -47.09 13.86
C PHE A 417 -37.12 -46.53 14.06
N LEU A 418 -36.10 -47.35 13.96
CA LEU A 418 -34.72 -46.95 13.82
C LEU A 418 -34.39 -46.77 12.34
N TYR A 419 -33.42 -45.90 12.08
CA TYR A 419 -32.95 -45.62 10.71
C TYR A 419 -32.16 -46.83 10.18
N GLU A 420 -32.41 -47.17 8.91
CA GLU A 420 -31.67 -48.20 8.18
C GLU A 420 -30.78 -47.54 7.12
N SER A 421 -29.59 -48.10 6.90
CA SER A 421 -28.63 -47.60 5.91
C SER A 421 -29.24 -47.50 4.52
N GLY A 422 -28.92 -46.39 3.81
CA GLY A 422 -29.43 -46.14 2.47
C GLY A 422 -30.80 -45.47 2.38
N GLN A 423 -31.48 -45.24 3.53
CA GLN A 423 -32.81 -44.60 3.56
C GLN A 423 -32.75 -43.06 3.57
N TYR A 424 -31.53 -42.43 3.38
CA TYR A 424 -31.36 -40.98 3.41
C TYR A 424 -32.29 -40.24 2.46
N LYS A 425 -32.58 -40.78 1.28
CA LYS A 425 -33.52 -40.19 0.31
C LYS A 425 -34.91 -39.94 0.88
N LYS A 426 -35.36 -40.84 1.76
CA LYS A 426 -36.67 -40.76 2.39
C LYS A 426 -36.71 -39.78 3.57
N PHE A 427 -35.66 -39.75 4.37
CA PHE A 427 -35.66 -39.05 5.66
C PHE A 427 -34.90 -37.71 5.63
N PHE A 428 -34.08 -37.50 4.59
CA PHE A 428 -33.29 -36.27 4.40
C PHE A 428 -33.50 -35.76 2.97
N PRO A 429 -34.73 -35.43 2.55
CA PRO A 429 -35.03 -34.99 1.19
C PRO A 429 -34.31 -33.68 0.85
N GLU A 430 -33.91 -32.93 1.86
CA GLU A 430 -33.15 -31.67 1.70
C GLU A 430 -31.80 -31.91 1.02
N LEU A 431 -31.17 -33.07 1.18
CA LEU A 431 -29.95 -33.47 0.49
C LEU A 431 -30.13 -33.73 -1.00
N MET A 432 -31.37 -34.00 -1.41
CA MET A 432 -31.71 -34.33 -2.81
C MET A 432 -32.07 -33.10 -3.64
N ASN A 433 -32.33 -31.96 -3.02
CA ASN A 433 -32.57 -30.74 -3.74
C ASN A 433 -31.25 -30.26 -4.34
N GLU A 434 -31.18 -30.08 -5.68
CA GLU A 434 -30.04 -29.49 -6.37
C GLU A 434 -29.63 -28.15 -5.74
N HIS A 435 -30.58 -27.42 -5.17
CA HIS A 435 -30.31 -26.22 -4.36
C HIS A 435 -29.54 -26.50 -3.08
N HIS A 436 -29.57 -27.69 -2.51
CA HIS A 436 -28.86 -27.98 -1.26
C HIS A 436 -27.40 -28.29 -1.50
N SER A 437 -27.07 -29.01 -2.56
CA SER A 437 -25.66 -29.15 -3.01
C SER A 437 -25.05 -27.80 -3.42
N MET A 438 -25.88 -26.86 -3.90
CA MET A 438 -25.48 -25.50 -4.28
C MET A 438 -25.53 -24.48 -3.12
N ASN A 439 -26.46 -24.64 -2.16
CA ASN A 439 -26.45 -23.85 -0.93
C ASN A 439 -25.20 -24.13 -0.05
N LEU A 440 -24.50 -25.22 -0.29
CA LEU A 440 -23.20 -25.53 0.28
C LEU A 440 -22.12 -24.55 -0.22
N ILE A 441 -22.20 -24.18 -1.50
CA ILE A 441 -21.35 -23.17 -2.12
C ILE A 441 -21.77 -21.75 -1.65
N ASN A 442 -23.04 -21.56 -1.30
CA ASN A 442 -23.56 -20.27 -0.80
C ASN A 442 -23.15 -19.94 0.64
N ASN A 443 -22.51 -20.86 1.37
CA ASN A 443 -21.95 -20.55 2.68
C ASN A 443 -20.57 -19.90 2.52
N TYR A 444 -20.53 -18.59 2.67
CA TYR A 444 -19.34 -17.76 2.51
C TYR A 444 -18.12 -18.25 3.33
N GLY A 445 -18.36 -18.81 4.53
CA GLY A 445 -17.31 -19.36 5.39
C GLY A 445 -16.64 -20.61 4.81
N ALA A 446 -17.41 -21.49 4.19
CA ALA A 446 -16.91 -22.71 3.58
C ALA A 446 -16.14 -22.44 2.28
N LEU A 447 -16.63 -21.51 1.46
CA LEU A 447 -15.92 -21.03 0.25
C LEU A 447 -14.61 -20.34 0.60
N SER A 448 -14.58 -19.54 1.67
CA SER A 448 -13.35 -18.89 2.15
C SER A 448 -12.32 -19.94 2.60
N SER A 449 -12.74 -20.99 3.33
CA SER A 449 -11.85 -22.08 3.74
C SER A 449 -11.27 -22.84 2.54
N PHE A 450 -12.11 -23.18 1.57
CA PHE A 450 -11.68 -23.82 0.31
C PHE A 450 -10.76 -22.90 -0.50
N GLY A 451 -11.12 -21.63 -0.62
CA GLY A 451 -10.28 -20.61 -1.27
C GLY A 451 -8.91 -20.50 -0.64
N LYS A 452 -8.82 -20.53 0.70
CA LYS A 452 -7.55 -20.55 1.44
C LYS A 452 -6.71 -21.77 1.12
N GLU A 453 -7.29 -22.96 1.14
CA GLU A 453 -6.57 -24.20 0.85
C GLU A 453 -6.04 -24.21 -0.58
N LEU A 454 -6.89 -23.88 -1.55
CA LEU A 454 -6.50 -23.74 -2.95
C LEU A 454 -5.40 -22.68 -3.14
N CYS A 455 -5.55 -21.51 -2.54
CA CYS A 455 -4.55 -20.45 -2.61
C CYS A 455 -3.23 -20.87 -1.94
N ASN A 456 -3.25 -21.66 -0.87
CA ASN A 456 -2.03 -22.17 -0.24
C ASN A 456 -1.29 -23.15 -1.16
N VAL A 457 -2.00 -24.00 -1.88
CA VAL A 457 -1.37 -24.88 -2.89
C VAL A 457 -0.73 -24.03 -3.99
N ILE A 458 -1.45 -23.06 -4.53
CA ILE A 458 -0.95 -22.19 -5.60
C ILE A 458 0.26 -21.35 -5.15
N LYS A 459 0.23 -20.79 -3.94
CA LYS A 459 1.35 -19.99 -3.38
C LYS A 459 2.65 -20.78 -3.26
N ASN A 460 2.56 -22.07 -3.01
CA ASN A 460 3.72 -22.96 -2.83
C ASN A 460 4.16 -23.64 -4.13
N MET A 461 3.53 -23.31 -5.26
CA MET A 461 3.93 -23.87 -6.55
C MET A 461 5.30 -23.38 -6.98
N GLN A 462 6.13 -24.29 -7.44
CA GLN A 462 7.37 -23.95 -8.14
C GLN A 462 7.06 -23.57 -9.58
N TYR A 463 7.86 -22.65 -10.12
CA TYR A 463 7.79 -22.38 -11.55
C TYR A 463 8.28 -23.59 -12.35
N ILE A 464 7.53 -23.95 -13.38
CA ILE A 464 7.88 -25.00 -14.33
C ILE A 464 7.67 -24.42 -15.72
N ASP A 465 8.67 -24.55 -16.59
CA ASP A 465 8.56 -24.09 -17.97
C ASP A 465 7.33 -24.72 -18.65
N ARG A 466 6.53 -23.88 -19.28
CA ARG A 466 5.43 -24.33 -20.14
C ARG A 466 6.08 -24.88 -21.42
N ARG A 467 5.96 -26.17 -21.64
CA ARG A 467 6.41 -26.83 -22.86
C ARG A 467 5.44 -26.62 -24.02
#